data_4b46372a13e58ffcbb37cfe2a4e01cc1
#
_entry.id   4b46372a13e58ffcbb37cfe2a4e01cc1
#
_cell.length_a   1.000
_cell.length_b   1.000
_cell.length_c   1.000
_cell.angle_alpha   90.00
_cell.angle_beta   90.00
_cell.angle_gamma   90.00
#
_symmetry.space_group_name_H-M   'P 1'
#
loop_
_entity.id
_entity.type
_entity.pdbx_description
1 polymer ?
#
loop_
_entity_poly.entity_id
_entity_poly.type
_entity_poly.pdbx_seq_one_letter_code
_entity_poly.pdbx_strand_id
1 'polypeptide(L)'
;DLHLSIRRQRQMCIRDRYKMVASFAKLELLSGVTTIRTVGGLADFDTRLRDEITAGRRDGPRILAANQGISVPGGHMAGSVAIAAHNIDEALACLEEAEKEKVDIVKLMITGGVLDAKEKGVPGELKMPPEMVRAVCDKAHEAGYTVAAHVESPEGVRVALENGVDSIEHGAKPDEHIIELFRERGAFLCTTISPALPYALFDRSVSNTSEVEQYNGNVVFEGIIECAKAALENDIPVVLGNDVGCPWITQYDFWRELYYFHKFVGVSNSFALYTATARSAELAGLGDVTGTIAKAKSADMIVTAENPLDDLRALRNVEKVIARGKFYDNPKFKKNPTVAAELDKFM
;
A
#
# COMPACT_ATOMS: atom_id res chain seq x y z
N ASP A 1 23.03 10.17 -35.04
CA ASP A 1 23.07 8.95 -34.21
C ASP A 1 22.92 9.16 -32.70
N LEU A 2 22.95 10.44 -32.24
CA LEU A 2 22.71 10.78 -30.85
C LEU A 2 21.26 10.43 -30.40
N HIS A 3 20.28 10.63 -31.26
CA HIS A 3 18.88 10.27 -31.00
C HIS A 3 18.64 8.75 -30.84
N LEU A 4 19.38 7.93 -31.58
CA LEU A 4 19.30 6.47 -31.45
C LEU A 4 19.99 5.97 -30.17
N SER A 5 21.07 6.62 -29.76
CA SER A 5 21.79 6.35 -28.51
C SER A 5 20.90 6.71 -27.30
N ILE A 6 20.29 7.89 -27.29
CA ILE A 6 19.38 8.34 -26.21
C ILE A 6 18.12 7.43 -26.14
N ARG A 7 17.54 7.02 -27.27
CA ARG A 7 16.44 6.07 -27.30
C ARG A 7 16.82 4.72 -26.71
N ARG A 8 18.02 4.18 -27.06
CA ARG A 8 18.52 2.92 -26.52
C ARG A 8 18.80 3.02 -25.01
N GLN A 9 19.38 4.11 -24.54
CA GLN A 9 19.60 4.34 -23.09
C GLN A 9 18.27 4.45 -22.34
N ARG A 10 17.27 5.16 -22.89
CA ARG A 10 15.94 5.28 -22.30
C ARG A 10 15.22 3.93 -22.23
N GLN A 11 15.30 3.12 -23.27
CA GLN A 11 14.74 1.76 -23.28
C GLN A 11 15.46 0.82 -22.31
N MET A 12 16.78 0.94 -22.16
CA MET A 12 17.53 0.19 -21.15
C MET A 12 17.12 0.57 -19.75
N CYS A 13 16.97 1.86 -19.44
CA CYS A 13 16.49 2.32 -18.12
C CYS A 13 15.09 1.79 -17.78
N ILE A 14 14.14 1.83 -18.70
CA ILE A 14 12.77 1.31 -18.51
C ILE A 14 12.80 -0.20 -18.31
N ARG A 15 13.54 -0.93 -19.12
CA ARG A 15 13.67 -2.39 -19.01
C ARG A 15 14.29 -2.82 -17.68
N ASP A 16 15.28 -2.09 -17.20
CA ASP A 16 15.95 -2.42 -15.93
C ASP A 16 15.09 -2.09 -14.73
N ARG A 17 14.33 -0.98 -14.77
CA ARG A 17 13.31 -0.66 -13.75
C ARG A 17 12.24 -1.76 -13.69
N TYR A 18 11.73 -2.19 -14.84
CA TYR A 18 10.75 -3.27 -14.88
C TYR A 18 11.30 -4.60 -14.30
N LYS A 19 12.55 -4.96 -14.61
CA LYS A 19 13.21 -6.14 -14.02
C LYS A 19 13.32 -6.01 -12.50
N MET A 20 13.62 -4.81 -12.00
CA MET A 20 13.70 -4.53 -10.58
C MET A 20 12.33 -4.72 -9.91
N VAL A 21 11.26 -4.13 -10.45
CA VAL A 21 9.89 -4.32 -9.96
C VAL A 21 9.51 -5.81 -9.95
N ALA A 22 9.81 -6.55 -11.03
CA ALA A 22 9.54 -7.99 -11.08
C ALA A 22 10.34 -8.79 -10.04
N SER A 23 11.59 -8.37 -9.74
CA SER A 23 12.38 -9.01 -8.68
C SER A 23 11.84 -8.71 -7.29
N PHE A 24 11.32 -7.51 -7.05
CA PHE A 24 10.69 -7.12 -5.80
C PHE A 24 9.40 -7.91 -5.55
N ALA A 25 8.53 -8.01 -6.54
CA ALA A 25 7.32 -8.85 -6.43
C ALA A 25 7.66 -10.33 -6.15
N LYS A 26 8.75 -10.85 -6.72
CA LYS A 26 9.22 -12.19 -6.37
C LYS A 26 9.71 -12.29 -4.94
N LEU A 27 10.36 -11.27 -4.38
CA LEU A 27 10.76 -11.23 -2.96
C LEU A 27 9.54 -11.20 -2.04
N GLU A 28 8.50 -10.43 -2.37
CA GLU A 28 7.22 -10.45 -1.66
C GLU A 28 6.66 -11.89 -1.58
N LEU A 29 6.54 -12.55 -2.73
CA LEU A 29 6.06 -13.93 -2.78
C LEU A 29 6.91 -14.87 -1.90
N LEU A 30 8.23 -14.81 -2.03
CA LEU A 30 9.14 -15.70 -1.30
C LEU A 30 9.16 -15.42 0.21
N SER A 31 8.74 -14.25 0.64
CA SER A 31 8.58 -13.90 2.06
C SER A 31 7.23 -14.33 2.66
N GLY A 32 6.31 -14.84 1.83
CA GLY A 32 5.01 -15.34 2.27
C GLY A 32 3.81 -14.50 1.82
N VAL A 33 4.03 -13.41 1.09
CA VAL A 33 2.95 -12.56 0.57
C VAL A 33 2.46 -13.12 -0.76
N THR A 34 1.30 -13.75 -0.78
CA THR A 34 0.77 -14.48 -1.96
C THR A 34 -0.15 -13.62 -2.83
N THR A 35 -0.65 -12.51 -2.30
CA THR A 35 -1.48 -11.53 -3.03
C THR A 35 -1.10 -10.12 -2.58
N ILE A 36 -0.99 -9.20 -3.53
CA ILE A 36 -0.75 -7.77 -3.28
C ILE A 36 -1.74 -6.92 -4.05
N ARG A 37 -2.01 -5.74 -3.51
CA ARG A 37 -2.71 -4.65 -4.18
C ARG A 37 -1.70 -3.51 -4.33
N THR A 38 -1.39 -3.11 -5.57
CA THR A 38 -0.55 -1.93 -5.81
C THR A 38 -1.41 -0.68 -5.78
N VAL A 39 -0.87 0.41 -5.24
CA VAL A 39 -1.59 1.69 -5.06
C VAL A 39 -0.71 2.86 -5.50
N GLY A 40 -0.20 2.76 -6.69
CA GLY A 40 0.71 3.71 -7.33
C GLY A 40 1.98 3.01 -7.80
N GLY A 41 2.21 2.98 -9.11
CA GLY A 41 3.30 2.28 -9.76
C GLY A 41 3.97 3.10 -10.86
N LEU A 42 4.86 2.48 -11.60
CA LEU A 42 5.59 3.11 -12.71
C LEU A 42 4.99 2.68 -14.04
N ALA A 43 4.43 3.61 -14.79
CA ALA A 43 3.82 3.33 -16.10
C ALA A 43 2.84 2.13 -16.01
N ASP A 44 2.88 1.22 -16.99
CA ASP A 44 2.09 -0.01 -17.08
C ASP A 44 2.71 -1.22 -16.36
N PHE A 45 3.66 -1.01 -15.46
CA PHE A 45 4.47 -2.11 -14.94
C PHE A 45 3.66 -3.10 -14.10
N ASP A 46 2.69 -2.63 -13.35
CA ASP A 46 1.91 -3.47 -12.45
C ASP A 46 0.99 -4.41 -13.24
N THR A 47 0.23 -3.88 -14.19
CA THR A 47 -0.66 -4.68 -15.06
C THR A 47 0.13 -5.64 -15.92
N ARG A 48 1.25 -5.20 -16.49
CA ARG A 48 2.14 -6.05 -17.27
C ARG A 48 2.72 -7.19 -16.44
N LEU A 49 3.17 -6.90 -15.21
CA LEU A 49 3.72 -7.91 -14.31
C LEU A 49 2.64 -8.89 -13.84
N ARG A 50 1.45 -8.39 -13.50
CA ARG A 50 0.26 -9.21 -13.20
C ARG A 50 0.00 -10.22 -14.32
N ASP A 51 -0.01 -9.76 -15.56
CA ASP A 51 -0.32 -10.59 -16.72
C ASP A 51 0.79 -11.61 -17.00
N GLU A 52 2.09 -11.25 -16.81
CA GLU A 52 3.20 -12.19 -16.92
C GLU A 52 3.14 -13.27 -15.83
N ILE A 53 2.79 -12.91 -14.60
CA ILE A 53 2.64 -13.85 -13.46
C ILE A 53 1.42 -14.77 -13.68
N THR A 54 0.30 -14.20 -14.08
CA THR A 54 -0.93 -14.96 -14.36
C THR A 54 -0.74 -15.97 -15.47
N ALA A 55 0.02 -15.61 -16.51
CA ALA A 55 0.38 -16.49 -17.61
C ALA A 55 1.51 -17.50 -17.26
N GLY A 56 2.00 -17.52 -16.02
CA GLY A 56 3.08 -18.41 -15.58
C GLY A 56 4.46 -18.11 -16.15
N ARG A 57 4.63 -16.95 -16.78
CA ARG A 57 5.93 -16.53 -17.34
C ARG A 57 6.89 -15.99 -16.29
N ARG A 58 6.37 -15.63 -15.12
CA ARG A 58 7.14 -15.16 -13.95
C ARG A 58 6.59 -15.72 -12.65
N ASP A 59 7.47 -15.81 -11.66
CA ASP A 59 7.10 -16.02 -10.28
C ASP A 59 6.78 -14.68 -9.61
N GLY A 60 5.67 -14.63 -8.90
CA GLY A 60 5.23 -13.47 -8.13
C GLY A 60 3.89 -13.73 -7.44
N PRO A 61 3.45 -12.84 -6.55
CA PRO A 61 2.15 -12.91 -5.93
C PRO A 61 1.04 -12.68 -6.96
N ARG A 62 -0.21 -12.93 -6.62
CA ARG A 62 -1.36 -12.36 -7.31
C ARG A 62 -1.29 -10.85 -7.17
N ILE A 63 -1.52 -10.10 -8.24
CA ILE A 63 -1.47 -8.64 -8.22
C ILE A 63 -2.84 -8.09 -8.60
N LEU A 64 -3.36 -7.15 -7.78
CA LEU A 64 -4.36 -6.20 -8.19
C LEU A 64 -3.63 -4.89 -8.49
N ALA A 65 -3.70 -4.46 -9.73
CA ALA A 65 -2.85 -3.42 -10.28
C ALA A 65 -3.56 -2.07 -10.36
N ALA A 66 -2.93 -1.00 -9.88
CA ALA A 66 -3.38 0.38 -10.09
C ALA A 66 -2.60 1.08 -11.20
N ASN A 67 -1.36 0.65 -11.51
CA ASN A 67 -0.40 1.42 -12.29
C ASN A 67 -0.19 2.82 -11.67
N GLN A 68 -0.05 3.88 -12.48
CA GLN A 68 0.14 5.22 -11.95
C GLN A 68 -1.14 5.75 -11.26
N GLY A 69 -0.97 6.36 -10.10
CA GLY A 69 -2.04 7.09 -9.43
C GLY A 69 -2.35 8.42 -10.13
N ILE A 70 -3.43 9.09 -9.70
CA ILE A 70 -3.80 10.43 -10.14
C ILE A 70 -3.49 11.39 -8.99
N SER A 71 -2.74 12.44 -9.29
CA SER A 71 -2.36 13.52 -8.38
C SER A 71 -2.62 14.87 -9.06
N VAL A 72 -2.20 15.97 -8.45
CA VAL A 72 -2.25 17.30 -9.00
C VAL A 72 -0.85 17.91 -9.06
N PRO A 73 -0.61 19.00 -9.80
CA PRO A 73 0.68 19.69 -9.79
C PRO A 73 1.11 20.08 -8.38
N GLY A 74 2.30 19.64 -7.96
CA GLY A 74 2.80 19.84 -6.61
C GLY A 74 2.13 18.98 -5.53
N GLY A 75 1.28 18.03 -5.94
CA GLY A 75 0.70 17.01 -5.06
C GLY A 75 1.64 15.83 -4.83
N HIS A 76 1.23 14.94 -3.93
CA HIS A 76 2.02 13.78 -3.53
C HIS A 76 2.41 12.91 -4.73
N MET A 77 3.68 12.55 -4.83
CA MET A 77 4.27 11.66 -5.85
C MET A 77 4.01 12.08 -7.30
N ALA A 78 3.54 13.30 -7.55
CA ALA A 78 3.28 13.84 -8.89
C ALA A 78 4.53 13.78 -9.78
N GLY A 79 4.41 13.22 -10.98
CA GLY A 79 5.51 13.04 -11.92
C GLY A 79 6.41 11.82 -11.65
N SER A 80 6.07 10.97 -10.67
CA SER A 80 6.75 9.71 -10.38
C SER A 80 5.78 8.52 -10.49
N VAL A 81 5.22 8.07 -9.39
CA VAL A 81 4.21 6.99 -9.37
C VAL A 81 2.77 7.50 -9.50
N ALA A 82 2.59 8.80 -9.70
CA ALA A 82 1.31 9.43 -10.00
C ALA A 82 1.43 10.46 -11.12
N ILE A 83 0.38 10.61 -11.92
CA ILE A 83 0.25 11.61 -12.98
C ILE A 83 -0.33 12.88 -12.38
N ALA A 84 0.22 14.04 -12.72
CA ALA A 84 -0.29 15.34 -12.29
C ALA A 84 -1.38 15.82 -13.25
N ALA A 85 -2.65 15.81 -12.83
CA ALA A 85 -3.78 16.35 -13.57
C ALA A 85 -4.05 17.79 -13.11
N HIS A 86 -4.12 18.73 -14.05
CA HIS A 86 -4.32 20.17 -13.77
C HIS A 86 -5.79 20.54 -13.57
N ASN A 87 -6.71 19.70 -14.03
CA ASN A 87 -8.14 19.92 -13.98
C ASN A 87 -8.90 18.58 -14.06
N ILE A 88 -10.20 18.62 -13.91
CA ILE A 88 -11.07 17.43 -13.92
C ILE A 88 -10.96 16.68 -15.26
N ASP A 89 -10.93 17.36 -16.39
CA ASP A 89 -10.87 16.70 -17.70
C ASP A 89 -9.57 15.90 -17.84
N GLU A 90 -8.44 16.43 -17.37
CA GLU A 90 -7.16 15.71 -17.36
C GLU A 90 -7.19 14.53 -16.38
N ALA A 91 -7.84 14.66 -15.22
CA ALA A 91 -7.98 13.56 -14.27
C ALA A 91 -8.84 12.43 -14.84
N LEU A 92 -9.94 12.76 -15.52
CA LEU A 92 -10.77 11.78 -16.22
C LEU A 92 -10.02 11.14 -17.41
N ALA A 93 -9.19 11.88 -18.13
CA ALA A 93 -8.33 11.31 -19.17
C ALA A 93 -7.30 10.32 -18.60
N CYS A 94 -6.76 10.58 -17.39
CA CYS A 94 -5.91 9.61 -16.70
C CYS A 94 -6.68 8.31 -16.37
N LEU A 95 -7.93 8.41 -15.95
CA LEU A 95 -8.78 7.26 -15.70
C LEU A 95 -9.04 6.46 -16.99
N GLU A 96 -9.36 7.13 -18.11
CA GLU A 96 -9.55 6.48 -19.41
C GLU A 96 -8.28 5.71 -19.88
N GLU A 97 -7.09 6.23 -19.56
CA GLU A 97 -5.84 5.52 -19.87
C GLU A 97 -5.65 4.30 -18.95
N ALA A 98 -5.95 4.44 -17.66
CA ALA A 98 -5.94 3.32 -16.72
C ALA A 98 -6.91 2.19 -17.15
N GLU A 99 -8.09 2.53 -17.68
CA GLU A 99 -9.04 1.56 -18.26
C GLU A 99 -8.43 0.81 -19.47
N LYS A 100 -7.75 1.52 -20.38
CA LYS A 100 -7.06 0.91 -21.52
C LYS A 100 -5.93 -0.03 -21.07
N GLU A 101 -5.25 0.34 -20.00
CA GLU A 101 -4.21 -0.48 -19.37
C GLU A 101 -4.79 -1.65 -18.55
N LYS A 102 -6.12 -1.70 -18.38
CA LYS A 102 -6.86 -2.76 -17.65
C LYS A 102 -6.40 -2.87 -16.20
N VAL A 103 -6.34 -1.75 -15.51
CA VAL A 103 -6.10 -1.74 -14.06
C VAL A 103 -7.23 -2.47 -13.31
N ASP A 104 -6.96 -2.87 -12.07
CA ASP A 104 -7.96 -3.51 -11.21
C ASP A 104 -8.58 -2.50 -10.23
N ILE A 105 -7.87 -1.41 -9.94
CA ILE A 105 -8.27 -0.35 -9.01
C ILE A 105 -7.76 1.01 -9.49
N VAL A 106 -8.39 2.09 -9.04
CA VAL A 106 -7.95 3.48 -9.26
C VAL A 106 -7.30 4.02 -7.99
N LYS A 107 -6.20 4.76 -8.13
CA LYS A 107 -5.51 5.41 -7.00
C LYS A 107 -5.50 6.92 -7.14
N LEU A 108 -5.93 7.61 -6.07
CA LEU A 108 -5.83 9.06 -5.91
C LEU A 108 -4.79 9.42 -4.86
N MET A 109 -4.09 10.56 -5.07
CA MET A 109 -3.23 11.22 -4.11
C MET A 109 -3.92 12.52 -3.68
N ILE A 110 -4.71 12.46 -2.60
CA ILE A 110 -5.60 13.56 -2.22
C ILE A 110 -4.86 14.60 -1.40
N THR A 111 -3.99 14.15 -0.50
CA THR A 111 -3.17 15.05 0.33
C THR A 111 -1.71 14.98 -0.05
N GLY A 112 -0.90 15.89 0.47
CA GLY A 112 0.54 15.70 0.61
C GLY A 112 0.84 14.62 1.65
N GLY A 113 2.11 14.33 1.87
CA GLY A 113 2.62 13.43 2.90
C GLY A 113 3.77 14.04 3.69
N VAL A 114 4.38 13.23 4.56
CA VAL A 114 5.53 13.63 5.39
C VAL A 114 6.63 14.31 4.57
N LEU A 115 6.93 13.78 3.36
CA LEU A 115 7.98 14.29 2.48
C LEU A 115 7.61 15.59 1.74
N ASP A 116 6.33 15.90 1.61
CA ASP A 116 5.85 17.10 0.91
C ASP A 116 5.71 18.30 1.85
N ALA A 117 5.70 18.05 3.16
CA ALA A 117 5.46 19.06 4.16
C ALA A 117 6.64 20.03 4.30
N LYS A 118 6.35 21.33 4.22
CA LYS A 118 7.32 22.41 4.37
C LYS A 118 7.41 22.94 5.80
N GLU A 119 6.38 22.70 6.60
CA GLU A 119 6.21 23.20 7.95
C GLU A 119 5.81 22.08 8.91
N LYS A 120 6.11 22.25 10.20
CA LYS A 120 5.70 21.32 11.25
C LYS A 120 4.19 21.36 11.48
N GLY A 121 3.58 20.19 11.64
CA GLY A 121 2.16 20.04 12.00
C GLY A 121 1.20 19.98 10.80
N VAL A 122 1.70 19.98 9.57
CA VAL A 122 0.90 19.94 8.33
C VAL A 122 1.41 18.86 7.36
N PRO A 123 1.51 17.58 7.78
CA PRO A 123 2.00 16.52 6.89
C PRO A 123 1.07 16.26 5.71
N GLY A 124 -0.23 16.36 5.89
CA GLY A 124 -1.27 15.99 4.94
C GLY A 124 -2.06 17.18 4.39
N GLU A 125 -1.36 18.23 3.90
CA GLU A 125 -2.05 19.35 3.26
C GLU A 125 -2.93 18.87 2.10
N LEU A 126 -4.21 19.31 2.07
CA LEU A 126 -5.13 18.98 0.98
C LEU A 126 -4.58 19.53 -0.33
N LYS A 127 -4.43 18.67 -1.33
CA LYS A 127 -3.87 19.01 -2.65
C LYS A 127 -4.90 18.87 -3.76
N MET A 128 -5.63 17.75 -3.78
CA MET A 128 -6.64 17.51 -4.81
C MET A 128 -7.97 18.15 -4.41
N PRO A 129 -8.58 18.99 -5.26
CA PRO A 129 -9.87 19.60 -4.97
C PRO A 129 -10.99 18.56 -4.79
N PRO A 130 -11.93 18.76 -3.85
CA PRO A 130 -13.02 17.81 -3.57
C PRO A 130 -13.85 17.45 -4.82
N GLU A 131 -14.13 18.44 -5.69
CA GLU A 131 -14.86 18.23 -6.93
C GLU A 131 -14.13 17.33 -7.93
N MET A 132 -12.79 17.35 -7.93
CA MET A 132 -11.98 16.45 -8.75
C MET A 132 -12.02 15.03 -8.19
N VAL A 133 -11.92 14.89 -6.86
CA VAL A 133 -12.06 13.58 -6.18
C VAL A 133 -13.39 12.94 -6.53
N ARG A 134 -14.49 13.70 -6.40
CA ARG A 134 -15.84 13.24 -6.73
C ARG A 134 -15.96 12.80 -8.19
N ALA A 135 -15.53 13.66 -9.12
CA ALA A 135 -15.63 13.37 -10.55
C ALA A 135 -14.90 12.07 -10.93
N VAL A 136 -13.70 11.83 -10.37
CA VAL A 136 -12.95 10.58 -10.63
C VAL A 136 -13.63 9.39 -9.95
N CYS A 137 -14.09 9.52 -8.71
CA CYS A 137 -14.78 8.42 -8.01
C CYS A 137 -16.07 8.02 -8.74
N ASP A 138 -16.92 8.98 -9.09
CA ASP A 138 -18.18 8.70 -9.79
C ASP A 138 -17.92 7.98 -11.12
N LYS A 139 -16.93 8.46 -11.90
CA LYS A 139 -16.58 7.84 -13.18
C LYS A 139 -15.93 6.46 -13.03
N ALA A 140 -15.07 6.27 -12.02
CA ALA A 140 -14.47 4.98 -11.70
C ALA A 140 -15.55 3.95 -11.31
N HIS A 141 -16.50 4.34 -10.48
CA HIS A 141 -17.62 3.47 -10.08
C HIS A 141 -18.55 3.11 -11.24
N GLU A 142 -18.84 4.08 -12.14
CA GLU A 142 -19.59 3.78 -13.39
C GLU A 142 -18.90 2.69 -14.23
N ALA A 143 -17.56 2.68 -14.23
CA ALA A 143 -16.76 1.69 -14.94
C ALA A 143 -16.51 0.40 -14.13
N GLY A 144 -16.99 0.33 -12.88
CA GLY A 144 -16.88 -0.84 -12.00
C GLY A 144 -15.58 -0.95 -11.20
N TYR A 145 -14.79 0.14 -11.11
CA TYR A 145 -13.57 0.20 -10.31
C TYR A 145 -13.85 0.69 -8.89
N THR A 146 -13.07 0.20 -7.93
CA THR A 146 -12.92 0.82 -6.61
C THR A 146 -11.81 1.85 -6.60
N VAL A 147 -11.91 2.82 -5.69
CA VAL A 147 -10.96 3.93 -5.57
C VAL A 147 -10.25 3.88 -4.22
N ALA A 148 -8.92 3.85 -4.26
CA ALA A 148 -8.04 3.96 -3.09
C ALA A 148 -7.43 5.36 -3.02
N ALA A 149 -7.29 5.95 -1.82
CA ALA A 149 -6.72 7.28 -1.66
C ALA A 149 -5.58 7.32 -0.65
N HIS A 150 -4.45 7.96 -1.02
CA HIS A 150 -3.44 8.41 -0.07
C HIS A 150 -3.95 9.63 0.68
N VAL A 151 -3.98 9.54 2.02
CA VAL A 151 -4.52 10.59 2.90
C VAL A 151 -3.81 10.58 4.25
N GLU A 152 -3.16 11.69 4.62
CA GLU A 152 -2.42 11.85 5.88
C GLU A 152 -2.90 13.03 6.73
N SER A 153 -4.17 13.47 6.56
CA SER A 153 -4.78 14.48 7.42
C SER A 153 -6.28 14.23 7.64
N PRO A 154 -6.86 14.70 8.76
CA PRO A 154 -8.30 14.57 9.02
C PRO A 154 -9.16 15.22 7.94
N GLU A 155 -8.75 16.39 7.44
CA GLU A 155 -9.43 17.07 6.32
C GLU A 155 -9.42 16.20 5.05
N GLY A 156 -8.26 15.63 4.70
CA GLY A 156 -8.15 14.75 3.56
C GLY A 156 -9.01 13.50 3.69
N VAL A 157 -9.07 12.87 4.87
CA VAL A 157 -9.95 11.71 5.12
C VAL A 157 -11.42 12.08 4.91
N ARG A 158 -11.85 13.24 5.43
CA ARG A 158 -13.21 13.74 5.22
C ARG A 158 -13.52 13.95 3.75
N VAL A 159 -12.65 14.70 3.04
CA VAL A 159 -12.81 14.94 1.60
C VAL A 159 -12.86 13.63 0.81
N ALA A 160 -12.01 12.67 1.12
CA ALA A 160 -12.00 11.36 0.46
C ALA A 160 -13.34 10.63 0.63
N LEU A 161 -13.82 10.49 1.87
CA LEU A 161 -15.05 9.75 2.19
C LEU A 161 -16.30 10.44 1.66
N GLU A 162 -16.43 11.76 1.81
CA GLU A 162 -17.55 12.55 1.28
C GLU A 162 -17.65 12.47 -0.24
N ASN A 163 -16.53 12.24 -0.93
CA ASN A 163 -16.46 12.24 -2.38
C ASN A 163 -16.30 10.86 -3.02
N GLY A 164 -16.50 9.78 -2.24
CA GLY A 164 -16.75 8.46 -2.83
C GLY A 164 -15.58 7.49 -2.76
N VAL A 165 -14.49 7.77 -2.08
CA VAL A 165 -13.36 6.84 -1.93
C VAL A 165 -13.76 5.58 -1.16
N ASP A 166 -13.30 4.42 -1.62
CA ASP A 166 -13.63 3.09 -1.07
C ASP A 166 -12.59 2.57 -0.08
N SER A 167 -11.34 3.03 -0.17
CA SER A 167 -10.31 2.72 0.83
C SER A 167 -9.39 3.90 1.11
N ILE A 168 -9.18 4.16 2.39
CA ILE A 168 -8.25 5.16 2.91
C ILE A 168 -6.94 4.46 3.22
N GLU A 169 -5.88 4.87 2.54
CA GLU A 169 -4.51 4.43 2.83
C GLU A 169 -3.90 5.40 3.83
N HIS A 170 -3.18 4.90 4.84
CA HIS A 170 -2.62 5.59 5.99
C HIS A 170 -3.70 6.02 6.97
N GLY A 171 -4.47 7.04 6.64
CA GLY A 171 -5.44 7.63 7.53
C GLY A 171 -4.82 8.68 8.46
N ALA A 172 -5.65 9.28 9.30
CA ALA A 172 -5.25 10.31 10.26
C ALA A 172 -6.19 10.25 11.47
N LYS A 173 -5.83 10.93 12.56
CA LYS A 173 -6.67 11.01 13.77
C LYS A 173 -8.09 11.42 13.42
N PRO A 174 -9.11 10.56 13.62
CA PRO A 174 -10.47 10.87 13.25
C PRO A 174 -11.19 11.68 14.35
N ASP A 175 -12.19 12.44 13.94
CA ASP A 175 -13.27 12.93 14.79
C ASP A 175 -14.53 12.06 14.62
N GLU A 176 -15.60 12.36 15.38
CA GLU A 176 -16.86 11.62 15.30
C GLU A 176 -17.47 11.65 13.89
N HIS A 177 -17.36 12.78 13.20
CA HIS A 177 -17.88 12.93 11.85
C HIS A 177 -17.14 12.03 10.82
N ILE A 178 -15.82 11.95 10.91
CA ILE A 178 -15.03 11.03 10.07
C ILE A 178 -15.44 9.57 10.32
N ILE A 179 -15.71 9.19 11.55
CA ILE A 179 -16.18 7.84 11.89
C ILE A 179 -17.56 7.57 11.26
N GLU A 180 -18.48 8.53 11.32
CA GLU A 180 -19.79 8.43 10.66
C GLU A 180 -19.63 8.26 9.15
N LEU A 181 -18.79 9.06 8.50
CA LEU A 181 -18.51 8.97 7.07
C LEU A 181 -17.94 7.60 6.67
N PHE A 182 -17.02 7.02 7.43
CA PHE A 182 -16.53 5.66 7.19
C PHE A 182 -17.66 4.64 7.18
N ARG A 183 -18.58 4.73 8.16
CA ARG A 183 -19.73 3.82 8.26
C ARG A 183 -20.72 3.99 7.12
N GLU A 184 -21.07 5.24 6.80
CA GLU A 184 -22.01 5.57 5.71
C GLU A 184 -21.47 5.10 4.36
N ARG A 185 -20.16 5.30 4.14
CA ARG A 185 -19.49 4.89 2.91
C ARG A 185 -19.25 3.38 2.85
N GLY A 186 -19.11 2.71 3.99
CA GLY A 186 -18.62 1.33 4.08
C GLY A 186 -17.17 1.19 3.64
N ALA A 187 -16.39 2.26 3.76
CA ALA A 187 -15.01 2.31 3.30
C ALA A 187 -14.08 1.54 4.24
N PHE A 188 -12.99 1.01 3.66
CA PHE A 188 -11.92 0.36 4.41
C PHE A 188 -10.85 1.35 4.84
N LEU A 189 -10.23 1.08 5.99
CA LEU A 189 -8.97 1.70 6.39
C LEU A 189 -7.82 0.71 6.15
N CYS A 190 -6.83 1.09 5.36
CA CYS A 190 -5.58 0.34 5.19
C CYS A 190 -4.48 1.00 6.02
N THR A 191 -4.15 0.44 7.17
CA THR A 191 -3.05 0.94 7.99
C THR A 191 -1.71 0.67 7.32
N THR A 192 -0.76 1.57 7.51
CA THR A 192 0.60 1.47 7.02
C THR A 192 1.54 2.05 8.07
N ILE A 193 1.65 1.36 9.19
CA ILE A 193 2.48 1.79 10.34
C ILE A 193 3.96 1.73 9.96
N SER A 194 4.33 0.72 9.16
CA SER A 194 5.73 0.48 8.75
C SER A 194 6.42 1.69 8.11
N PRO A 195 5.88 2.39 7.10
CA PRO A 195 6.55 3.54 6.48
C PRO A 195 6.64 4.77 7.38
N ALA A 196 5.67 4.97 8.28
CA ALA A 196 5.67 6.09 9.21
C ALA A 196 6.71 5.93 10.35
N LEU A 197 6.96 4.70 10.79
CA LEU A 197 7.83 4.39 11.92
C LEU A 197 9.27 4.94 11.78
N PRO A 198 9.99 4.79 10.65
CA PRO A 198 11.33 5.34 10.50
C PRO A 198 11.37 6.86 10.56
N TYR A 199 10.36 7.56 10.05
CA TYR A 199 10.26 9.02 10.16
C TYR A 199 10.02 9.46 11.60
N ALA A 200 9.17 8.74 12.32
CA ALA A 200 8.80 9.08 13.69
C ALA A 200 9.89 8.71 14.72
N LEU A 201 10.36 7.48 14.69
CA LEU A 201 11.06 6.86 15.82
C LEU A 201 12.57 6.65 15.62
N PHE A 202 13.09 6.72 14.39
CA PHE A 202 14.53 6.58 14.19
C PHE A 202 15.28 7.84 14.63
N ASP A 203 16.53 7.64 15.06
CA ASP A 203 17.46 8.76 15.16
C ASP A 203 17.65 9.39 13.78
N ARG A 204 17.64 10.74 13.71
CA ARG A 204 17.77 11.47 12.45
C ARG A 204 19.08 11.20 11.72
N SER A 205 20.15 10.87 12.47
CA SER A 205 21.43 10.46 11.87
C SER A 205 21.35 9.13 11.13
N VAL A 206 20.35 8.29 11.45
CA VAL A 206 20.09 7.01 10.81
C VAL A 206 19.09 7.16 9.67
N SER A 207 17.96 7.82 9.93
CA SER A 207 16.90 8.02 8.92
C SER A 207 17.26 9.06 7.86
N ASN A 208 18.19 9.94 8.17
CA ASN A 208 18.54 11.13 7.36
C ASN A 208 17.36 12.08 7.14
N THR A 209 16.43 12.11 8.07
CA THR A 209 15.26 13.00 8.04
C THR A 209 15.62 14.40 8.57
N SER A 210 14.97 15.42 8.01
CA SER A 210 14.98 16.77 8.56
C SER A 210 14.16 16.83 9.86
N GLU A 211 14.28 17.94 10.60
CA GLU A 211 13.46 18.17 11.79
C GLU A 211 11.97 18.30 11.48
N VAL A 212 11.64 18.85 10.31
CA VAL A 212 10.25 18.97 9.83
C VAL A 212 9.68 17.59 9.50
N GLU A 213 10.43 16.78 8.75
CA GLU A 213 10.01 15.42 8.41
C GLU A 213 9.84 14.54 9.64
N GLN A 214 10.74 14.60 10.61
CA GLN A 214 10.59 13.83 11.85
C GLN A 214 9.37 14.28 12.66
N TYR A 215 9.14 15.60 12.80
CA TYR A 215 7.94 16.10 13.49
C TYR A 215 6.67 15.63 12.80
N ASN A 216 6.57 15.78 11.50
CA ASN A 216 5.42 15.36 10.72
C ASN A 216 5.29 13.83 10.66
N GLY A 217 6.39 13.11 10.64
CA GLY A 217 6.43 11.65 10.78
C GLY A 217 5.79 11.17 12.09
N ASN A 218 6.04 11.86 13.21
CA ASN A 218 5.36 11.57 14.47
C ASN A 218 3.85 11.83 14.38
N VAL A 219 3.43 12.96 13.79
CA VAL A 219 2.00 13.27 13.60
C VAL A 219 1.29 12.20 12.79
N VAL A 220 1.90 11.75 11.69
CA VAL A 220 1.32 10.70 10.83
C VAL A 220 1.33 9.34 11.55
N PHE A 221 2.44 8.97 12.20
CA PHE A 221 2.55 7.71 12.93
C PHE A 221 1.48 7.58 14.03
N GLU A 222 1.32 8.62 14.87
CA GLU A 222 0.29 8.67 15.89
C GLU A 222 -1.10 8.67 15.27
N GLY A 223 -1.30 9.47 14.21
CA GLY A 223 -2.57 9.57 13.49
C GLY A 223 -3.05 8.25 12.89
N ILE A 224 -2.16 7.46 12.30
CA ILE A 224 -2.47 6.10 11.77
C ILE A 224 -2.93 5.19 12.91
N ILE A 225 -2.22 5.18 14.03
CA ILE A 225 -2.53 4.33 15.18
C ILE A 225 -3.88 4.73 15.81
N GLU A 226 -4.13 6.02 16.01
CA GLU A 226 -5.39 6.53 16.56
C GLU A 226 -6.56 6.24 15.60
N CYS A 227 -6.36 6.42 14.28
CA CYS A 227 -7.35 6.07 13.27
C CYS A 227 -7.70 4.59 13.32
N ALA A 228 -6.69 3.71 13.38
CA ALA A 228 -6.90 2.27 13.46
C ALA A 228 -7.67 1.85 14.73
N LYS A 229 -7.33 2.41 15.89
CA LYS A 229 -8.05 2.16 17.16
C LYS A 229 -9.51 2.58 17.05
N ALA A 230 -9.75 3.82 16.63
CA ALA A 230 -11.10 4.34 16.48
C ALA A 230 -11.93 3.56 15.43
N ALA A 231 -11.29 3.15 14.32
CA ALA A 231 -11.94 2.32 13.32
C ALA A 231 -12.40 0.98 13.91
N LEU A 232 -11.52 0.28 14.67
CA LEU A 232 -11.84 -1.00 15.30
C LEU A 232 -12.93 -0.86 16.38
N GLU A 233 -12.89 0.19 17.19
CA GLU A 233 -13.92 0.49 18.20
C GLU A 233 -15.31 0.77 17.59
N ASN A 234 -15.34 1.09 16.31
CA ASN A 234 -16.54 1.47 15.57
C ASN A 234 -16.93 0.51 14.44
N ASP A 235 -16.41 -0.72 14.45
CA ASP A 235 -16.67 -1.79 13.47
C ASP A 235 -16.33 -1.41 12.01
N ILE A 236 -15.48 -0.40 11.80
CA ILE A 236 -14.96 -0.04 10.48
C ILE A 236 -13.93 -1.10 10.05
N PRO A 237 -14.00 -1.61 8.81
CA PRO A 237 -13.08 -2.64 8.36
C PRO A 237 -11.66 -2.10 8.20
N VAL A 238 -10.71 -2.69 8.96
CA VAL A 238 -9.29 -2.38 8.89
C VAL A 238 -8.53 -3.51 8.18
N VAL A 239 -7.63 -3.14 7.29
CA VAL A 239 -6.68 -4.03 6.59
C VAL A 239 -5.26 -3.54 6.77
N LEU A 240 -4.26 -4.37 6.42
CA LEU A 240 -2.86 -4.03 6.56
C LEU A 240 -2.18 -3.84 5.21
N GLY A 241 -1.34 -2.81 5.11
CA GLY A 241 -0.40 -2.57 4.03
C GLY A 241 0.93 -2.10 4.59
N ASN A 242 2.05 -2.40 3.96
CA ASN A 242 3.36 -1.93 4.42
C ASN A 242 3.96 -0.84 3.54
N ASP A 243 3.23 -0.42 2.51
CA ASP A 243 3.65 0.63 1.58
C ASP A 243 5.10 0.44 1.11
N VAL A 244 5.39 -0.77 0.63
CA VAL A 244 6.73 -1.15 0.17
C VAL A 244 7.14 -0.32 -1.03
N GLY A 245 8.30 0.32 -0.90
CA GLY A 245 8.80 1.35 -1.84
C GLY A 245 9.28 2.57 -1.07
N CYS A 246 8.78 2.80 0.13
CA CYS A 246 9.27 3.80 1.06
C CYS A 246 10.65 3.45 1.63
N PRO A 247 11.45 4.45 2.04
CA PRO A 247 12.73 4.20 2.72
C PRO A 247 12.57 3.28 3.93
N TRP A 248 13.52 2.37 4.12
CA TRP A 248 13.56 1.37 5.21
C TRP A 248 12.53 0.25 5.10
N ILE A 249 11.57 0.30 4.17
CA ILE A 249 10.56 -0.75 3.98
C ILE A 249 11.04 -1.71 2.91
N THR A 250 11.25 -2.97 3.32
CA THR A 250 11.77 -4.02 2.43
C THR A 250 10.64 -4.93 1.93
N GLN A 251 10.84 -5.51 0.75
CA GLN A 251 9.89 -6.39 0.08
C GLN A 251 9.71 -7.77 0.78
N TYR A 252 10.38 -8.00 1.88
CA TYR A 252 10.35 -9.27 2.59
C TYR A 252 10.00 -9.12 4.08
N ASP A 253 9.58 -7.94 4.50
CA ASP A 253 9.33 -7.65 5.91
C ASP A 253 7.87 -7.27 6.22
N PHE A 254 6.90 -7.67 5.37
CA PHE A 254 5.47 -7.41 5.62
C PHE A 254 4.99 -7.93 6.99
N TRP A 255 5.61 -9.00 7.50
CA TRP A 255 5.34 -9.53 8.84
C TRP A 255 5.53 -8.49 9.96
N ARG A 256 6.37 -7.46 9.75
CA ARG A 256 6.55 -6.36 10.70
C ARG A 256 5.31 -5.49 10.83
N GLU A 257 4.57 -5.28 9.74
CA GLU A 257 3.31 -4.55 9.78
C GLU A 257 2.31 -5.25 10.71
N LEU A 258 2.20 -6.58 10.66
CA LEU A 258 1.36 -7.35 11.58
C LEU A 258 1.83 -7.17 13.03
N TYR A 259 3.15 -7.23 13.25
CA TYR A 259 3.72 -7.05 14.57
C TYR A 259 3.50 -5.62 15.11
N TYR A 260 3.69 -4.59 14.28
CA TYR A 260 3.45 -3.20 14.67
C TYR A 260 1.97 -2.94 14.93
N PHE A 261 1.09 -3.52 14.14
CA PHE A 261 -0.35 -3.45 14.37
C PHE A 261 -0.73 -4.09 15.73
N HIS A 262 -0.20 -5.27 16.04
CA HIS A 262 -0.34 -5.86 17.36
C HIS A 262 0.22 -4.95 18.47
N LYS A 263 1.46 -4.47 18.33
CA LYS A 263 2.19 -3.73 19.35
C LYS A 263 1.59 -2.35 19.63
N PHE A 264 1.27 -1.58 18.60
CA PHE A 264 0.89 -0.16 18.75
C PHE A 264 -0.63 0.05 18.78
N VAL A 265 -1.40 -0.76 18.08
CA VAL A 265 -2.86 -0.69 18.12
C VAL A 265 -3.44 -1.53 19.25
N GLY A 266 -2.76 -2.61 19.66
CA GLY A 266 -3.15 -3.42 20.83
C GLY A 266 -4.05 -4.60 20.49
N VAL A 267 -4.07 -5.06 19.24
CA VAL A 267 -4.87 -6.20 18.82
C VAL A 267 -4.18 -7.53 19.16
N SER A 268 -4.93 -8.64 19.19
CA SER A 268 -4.35 -9.97 19.36
C SER A 268 -3.57 -10.43 18.10
N ASN A 269 -2.63 -11.37 18.26
CA ASN A 269 -1.92 -11.98 17.12
C ASN A 269 -2.90 -12.59 16.11
N SER A 270 -3.94 -13.27 16.59
CA SER A 270 -4.97 -13.88 15.74
C SER A 270 -5.74 -12.83 14.93
N PHE A 271 -6.04 -11.68 15.54
CA PHE A 271 -6.72 -10.60 14.84
C PHE A 271 -5.81 -9.93 13.79
N ALA A 272 -4.53 -9.72 14.09
CA ALA A 272 -3.56 -9.20 13.13
C ALA A 272 -3.43 -10.15 11.90
N LEU A 273 -3.39 -11.46 12.13
CA LEU A 273 -3.40 -12.46 11.05
C LEU A 273 -4.70 -12.42 10.24
N TYR A 274 -5.86 -12.35 10.89
CA TYR A 274 -7.16 -12.21 10.23
C TYR A 274 -7.20 -10.96 9.35
N THR A 275 -6.73 -9.83 9.86
CA THR A 275 -6.69 -8.54 9.16
C THR A 275 -5.79 -8.61 7.92
N ALA A 276 -4.63 -9.26 8.01
CA ALA A 276 -3.68 -9.41 6.89
C ALA A 276 -4.08 -10.52 5.89
N THR A 277 -5.10 -11.32 6.17
CA THR A 277 -5.52 -12.45 5.32
C THR A 277 -6.97 -12.30 4.87
N ALA A 278 -7.93 -12.76 5.65
CA ALA A 278 -9.34 -12.77 5.28
C ALA A 278 -9.90 -11.37 5.01
N ARG A 279 -9.64 -10.42 5.90
CA ARG A 279 -10.14 -9.05 5.76
C ARG A 279 -9.48 -8.33 4.57
N SER A 280 -8.16 -8.52 4.35
CA SER A 280 -7.47 -7.97 3.16
C SER A 280 -7.98 -8.59 1.85
N ALA A 281 -8.36 -9.88 1.86
CA ALA A 281 -8.98 -10.51 0.71
C ALA A 281 -10.38 -9.94 0.40
N GLU A 282 -11.15 -9.53 1.42
CA GLU A 282 -12.43 -8.83 1.25
C GLU A 282 -12.24 -7.49 0.54
N LEU A 283 -11.32 -6.64 1.02
CA LEU A 283 -10.99 -5.37 0.35
C LEU A 283 -10.56 -5.58 -1.11
N ALA A 284 -9.81 -6.64 -1.36
CA ALA A 284 -9.34 -6.99 -2.71
C ALA A 284 -10.45 -7.56 -3.62
N GLY A 285 -11.67 -7.75 -3.13
CA GLY A 285 -12.75 -8.44 -3.86
C GLY A 285 -12.45 -9.94 -4.10
N LEU A 286 -11.55 -10.53 -3.34
CA LEU A 286 -11.05 -11.90 -3.50
C LEU A 286 -11.44 -12.82 -2.33
N GLY A 287 -12.39 -12.41 -1.47
CA GLY A 287 -12.81 -13.19 -0.31
C GLY A 287 -13.28 -14.62 -0.65
N ASP A 288 -13.89 -14.81 -1.80
CA ASP A 288 -14.30 -16.14 -2.29
C ASP A 288 -13.15 -16.93 -2.94
N VAL A 289 -12.03 -16.26 -3.25
CA VAL A 289 -10.88 -16.85 -3.95
C VAL A 289 -9.75 -17.23 -2.99
N THR A 290 -9.46 -16.40 -2.00
CA THR A 290 -8.31 -16.56 -1.09
C THR A 290 -8.58 -15.96 0.29
N GLY A 291 -7.58 -15.81 1.14
CA GLY A 291 -7.67 -15.21 2.48
C GLY A 291 -8.02 -16.20 3.59
N THR A 292 -8.61 -17.34 3.26
CA THR A 292 -8.91 -18.43 4.22
C THR A 292 -8.63 -19.79 3.59
N ILE A 293 -8.29 -20.78 4.43
CA ILE A 293 -8.12 -22.17 3.99
C ILE A 293 -9.51 -22.82 3.98
N ALA A 294 -10.07 -22.96 2.79
CA ALA A 294 -11.39 -23.58 2.60
C ALA A 294 -11.45 -24.35 1.27
N LYS A 295 -12.37 -25.33 1.20
CA LYS A 295 -12.63 -26.09 -0.04
C LYS A 295 -13.02 -25.12 -1.17
N ALA A 296 -12.51 -25.37 -2.36
CA ALA A 296 -12.71 -24.59 -3.58
C ALA A 296 -12.01 -23.22 -3.64
N LYS A 297 -11.30 -22.79 -2.59
CA LYS A 297 -10.43 -21.61 -2.66
C LYS A 297 -9.05 -21.95 -3.24
N SER A 298 -8.37 -20.92 -3.71
CA SER A 298 -7.00 -21.00 -4.18
C SER A 298 -6.08 -21.50 -3.05
N ALA A 299 -5.16 -22.39 -3.37
CA ALA A 299 -4.16 -22.83 -2.42
C ALA A 299 -3.06 -21.77 -2.28
N ASP A 300 -3.35 -20.76 -1.47
CA ASP A 300 -2.46 -19.66 -1.08
C ASP A 300 -2.20 -19.81 0.42
N MET A 301 -1.01 -20.30 0.80
CA MET A 301 -0.69 -20.69 2.18
C MET A 301 0.79 -20.47 2.48
N ILE A 302 1.11 -20.29 3.74
CA ILE A 302 2.48 -20.34 4.24
C ILE A 302 2.61 -21.39 5.33
N VAL A 303 3.81 -21.95 5.50
CA VAL A 303 4.18 -22.81 6.62
C VAL A 303 5.32 -22.15 7.36
N THR A 304 5.19 -22.07 8.67
CA THR A 304 6.18 -21.53 9.61
C THR A 304 6.61 -22.63 10.59
N ALA A 305 7.85 -22.56 11.07
CA ALA A 305 8.37 -23.51 12.07
C ALA A 305 7.69 -23.34 13.43
N GLU A 306 7.37 -22.10 13.79
CA GLU A 306 6.74 -21.74 15.05
C GLU A 306 5.31 -21.22 14.79
N ASN A 307 4.48 -21.21 15.83
CA ASN A 307 3.09 -20.80 15.72
C ASN A 307 2.96 -19.25 15.76
N PRO A 308 2.53 -18.58 14.67
CA PRO A 308 2.37 -17.14 14.67
C PRO A 308 1.22 -16.62 15.56
N LEU A 309 0.35 -17.51 16.08
CA LEU A 309 -0.65 -17.15 17.09
C LEU A 309 0.00 -16.87 18.45
N ASP A 310 1.13 -17.52 18.72
CA ASP A 310 1.90 -17.31 19.96
C ASP A 310 2.84 -16.10 19.81
N ASP A 311 3.49 -15.98 18.64
CA ASP A 311 4.42 -14.88 18.34
C ASP A 311 4.43 -14.57 16.83
N LEU A 312 4.02 -13.37 16.44
CA LEU A 312 4.03 -12.93 15.03
C LEU A 312 5.43 -12.93 14.39
N ARG A 313 6.51 -12.92 15.20
CA ARG A 313 7.88 -13.04 14.70
C ARG A 313 8.16 -14.38 14.02
N ALA A 314 7.35 -15.41 14.25
CA ALA A 314 7.37 -16.67 13.50
C ALA A 314 7.23 -16.47 11.99
N LEU A 315 6.54 -15.40 11.56
CA LEU A 315 6.38 -15.03 10.15
C LEU A 315 7.65 -14.47 9.49
N ARG A 316 8.69 -14.14 10.26
CA ARG A 316 9.97 -13.62 9.77
C ARG A 316 10.69 -14.58 8.82
N ASN A 317 10.47 -15.88 9.04
CA ASN A 317 11.10 -16.95 8.26
C ASN A 317 10.05 -18.00 7.94
N VAL A 318 9.53 -17.96 6.74
CA VAL A 318 8.60 -18.99 6.24
C VAL A 318 9.39 -20.18 5.73
N GLU A 319 8.97 -21.40 6.09
CA GLU A 319 9.57 -22.64 5.60
C GLU A 319 9.05 -23.02 4.22
N LYS A 320 7.79 -22.67 3.94
CA LYS A 320 7.16 -22.98 2.67
C LYS A 320 6.15 -21.90 2.30
N VAL A 321 6.16 -21.51 1.04
CA VAL A 321 5.10 -20.69 0.46
C VAL A 321 4.39 -21.52 -0.61
N ILE A 322 3.08 -21.48 -0.59
CA ILE A 322 2.23 -22.10 -1.61
C ILE A 322 1.39 -20.97 -2.20
N ALA A 323 1.54 -20.73 -3.48
CA ALA A 323 0.81 -19.69 -4.19
C ALA A 323 0.12 -20.27 -5.43
N ARG A 324 -1.21 -20.20 -5.45
CA ARG A 324 -2.04 -20.79 -6.52
C ARG A 324 -1.67 -22.27 -6.77
N GLY A 325 -1.39 -23.02 -5.69
CA GLY A 325 -1.00 -24.43 -5.74
C GLY A 325 0.47 -24.68 -6.10
N LYS A 326 1.26 -23.67 -6.44
CA LYS A 326 2.69 -23.81 -6.70
C LYS A 326 3.49 -23.71 -5.40
N PHE A 327 4.41 -24.64 -5.18
CA PHE A 327 5.22 -24.76 -3.97
C PHE A 327 6.56 -24.05 -4.12
N TYR A 328 6.98 -23.35 -3.07
CA TYR A 328 8.29 -22.74 -2.89
C TYR A 328 8.83 -23.21 -1.55
N ASP A 329 9.62 -24.29 -1.58
CA ASP A 329 10.18 -24.91 -0.38
C ASP A 329 11.43 -24.17 0.08
N ASN A 330 11.51 -23.86 1.39
CA ASN A 330 12.61 -23.20 2.06
C ASN A 330 13.14 -22.00 1.24
N PRO A 331 12.27 -21.00 0.95
CA PRO A 331 12.62 -19.90 0.10
C PRO A 331 13.76 -19.09 0.71
N LYS A 332 14.80 -18.83 -0.10
CA LYS A 332 15.98 -18.07 0.33
C LYS A 332 16.15 -16.83 -0.50
N PHE A 333 16.40 -15.73 0.19
CA PHE A 333 16.73 -14.43 -0.42
C PHE A 333 17.67 -13.65 0.50
N LYS A 334 18.38 -12.69 -0.08
CA LYS A 334 19.31 -11.84 0.67
C LYS A 334 18.53 -10.76 1.41
N LYS A 335 18.65 -10.74 2.74
CA LYS A 335 18.15 -9.66 3.61
C LYS A 335 19.23 -8.59 3.80
N ASN A 336 18.81 -7.34 3.98
CA ASN A 336 19.72 -6.26 4.36
C ASN A 336 19.90 -6.26 5.89
N PRO A 337 21.10 -6.59 6.41
CA PRO A 337 21.29 -6.72 7.85
C PRO A 337 21.21 -5.38 8.59
N THR A 338 21.59 -4.27 7.94
CA THR A 338 21.52 -2.92 8.52
C THR A 338 20.07 -2.50 8.73
N VAL A 339 19.22 -2.67 7.70
CA VAL A 339 17.79 -2.36 7.80
C VAL A 339 17.12 -3.24 8.86
N ALA A 340 17.42 -4.54 8.86
CA ALA A 340 16.86 -5.46 9.85
C ALA A 340 17.24 -5.07 11.28
N ALA A 341 18.52 -4.73 11.52
CA ALA A 341 19.01 -4.36 12.86
C ALA A 341 18.37 -3.05 13.37
N GLU A 342 18.14 -2.07 12.51
CA GLU A 342 17.47 -0.81 12.90
C GLU A 342 15.99 -1.05 13.23
N LEU A 343 15.28 -1.77 12.38
CA LEU A 343 13.85 -2.07 12.61
C LEU A 343 13.63 -3.01 13.80
N ASP A 344 14.57 -3.92 14.10
CA ASP A 344 14.47 -4.82 15.24
C ASP A 344 14.53 -4.10 16.60
N LYS A 345 15.01 -2.86 16.66
CA LYS A 345 14.97 -2.04 17.89
C LYS A 345 13.54 -1.72 18.37
N PHE A 346 12.58 -1.82 17.48
CA PHE A 346 11.17 -1.48 17.73
C PHE A 346 10.25 -2.72 17.85
N MET A 347 10.86 -3.90 18.01
CA MET A 347 10.17 -5.17 18.14
C MET A 347 9.91 -5.55 19.60
#